data_cbe27e1e401cb7e3d67655166464defa
#
_entry.id   cbe27e1e401cb7e3d67655166464defa
#
_cell.length_a   1.000
_cell.length_b   1.000
_cell.length_c   1.000
_cell.angle_alpha   90.00
_cell.angle_beta   90.00
_cell.angle_gamma   90.00
#
_symmetry.space_group_name_H-M   'P 1'
#
loop_
_entity.id
_entity.type
_entity.pdbx_description
1 polymer ?
#
loop_
_entity_poly.entity_id
_entity_poly.type
_entity_poly.pdbx_seq_one_letter_code
_entity_poly.pdbx_strand_id
1 'polypeptide(L)' 'MGKTPRVVFHPKRIAEGDWQIEAHYPGAEIRYITGLTDKADIDDWLSGSRKIAWLRSQGYAK' A
#
# COMPACT_ATOMS: atom_id res chain seq x y z
N MET A 1 -7.33 7.87 -25.15
CA MET A 1 -7.31 8.33 -23.81
C MET A 1 -6.79 7.26 -22.86
N GLY A 2 -5.79 7.55 -22.16
CA GLY A 2 -5.21 6.60 -21.26
C GLY A 2 -5.71 6.79 -19.83
N LYS A 3 -5.70 5.73 -19.06
CA LYS A 3 -5.93 5.83 -17.64
C LYS A 3 -4.60 5.97 -16.95
N THR A 4 -4.59 6.77 -15.90
CA THR A 4 -3.43 6.85 -15.04
C THR A 4 -3.22 5.49 -14.37
N PRO A 5 -2.02 4.92 -14.42
CA PRO A 5 -1.75 3.68 -13.70
C PRO A 5 -2.04 3.83 -12.22
N ARG A 6 -2.56 2.79 -11.62
CA ARG A 6 -2.89 2.78 -10.21
C ARG A 6 -2.03 1.77 -9.47
N VAL A 7 -1.68 2.13 -8.26
CA VAL A 7 -1.05 1.19 -7.36
C VAL A 7 -2.12 0.24 -6.83
N VAL A 8 -1.87 -1.04 -6.93
CA VAL A 8 -2.76 -2.07 -6.40
C VAL A 8 -2.15 -2.56 -5.09
N PHE A 9 -2.96 -2.58 -4.04
CA PHE A 9 -2.50 -2.96 -2.72
C PHE A 9 -3.01 -4.35 -2.36
N HIS A 10 -2.09 -5.22 -1.95
CA HIS A 10 -2.41 -6.58 -1.53
C HIS A 10 -1.97 -6.79 -0.08
N PRO A 11 -2.92 -6.80 0.86
CA PRO A 11 -2.57 -7.08 2.25
C PRO A 11 -2.10 -8.52 2.38
N LYS A 12 -1.10 -8.73 3.23
CA LYS A 12 -0.54 -10.04 3.42
C LYS A 12 -0.15 -10.23 4.87
N ARG A 13 -0.59 -11.34 5.45
CA ARG A 13 -0.20 -11.69 6.81
C ARG A 13 1.15 -12.41 6.77
N ILE A 14 2.10 -11.88 7.50
CA ILE A 14 3.43 -12.50 7.59
C ILE A 14 3.48 -13.46 8.76
N ALA A 15 2.97 -13.02 9.90
CA ALA A 15 2.92 -13.81 11.12
C ALA A 15 1.81 -13.24 11.99
N GLU A 16 1.55 -13.90 13.12
CA GLU A 16 0.59 -13.35 14.07
C GLU A 16 1.08 -12.00 14.58
N GLY A 17 0.23 -11.00 14.46
CA GLY A 17 0.58 -9.64 14.85
C GLY A 17 1.53 -8.93 13.91
N ASP A 18 1.76 -9.50 12.71
CA ASP A 18 2.70 -8.91 11.76
C ASP A 18 2.10 -9.00 10.36
N TRP A 19 1.67 -7.86 9.84
CA TRP A 19 1.08 -7.75 8.52
C TRP A 19 1.88 -6.77 7.67
N GLN A 20 1.78 -6.94 6.36
CA GLN A 20 2.33 -5.99 5.41
C GLN A 20 1.38 -5.82 4.24
N ILE A 21 1.58 -4.76 3.47
CA ILE A 21 0.85 -4.54 2.23
C ILE A 21 1.84 -4.53 1.10
N GLU A 22 1.58 -5.30 0.06
CA GLU A 22 2.35 -5.26 -1.17
C GLU A 22 1.72 -4.21 -2.09
N ALA A 23 2.50 -3.25 -2.52
CA ALA A 23 2.05 -2.22 -3.44
C ALA A 23 2.61 -2.53 -4.82
N HIS A 24 1.73 -2.79 -5.76
CA HIS A 24 2.10 -3.15 -7.14
C HIS A 24 1.78 -1.97 -8.05
N TYR A 25 2.80 -1.46 -8.71
CA TYR A 25 2.64 -0.37 -9.67
C TYR A 25 3.19 -0.85 -11.01
N PRO A 26 2.44 -0.68 -12.11
CA PRO A 26 2.90 -1.15 -13.42
C PRO A 26 4.26 -0.58 -13.80
N GLY A 27 5.18 -1.45 -14.18
CA GLY A 27 6.51 -1.04 -14.60
C GLY A 27 7.48 -0.74 -13.47
N ALA A 28 7.07 -0.92 -12.22
CA ALA A 28 7.93 -0.66 -11.08
C ALA A 28 8.05 -1.90 -10.21
N GLU A 29 9.05 -1.91 -9.36
CA GLU A 29 9.23 -2.99 -8.40
C GLU A 29 8.14 -2.95 -7.34
N ILE A 30 7.82 -4.12 -6.80
CA ILE A 30 6.87 -4.20 -5.70
C ILE A 30 7.45 -3.49 -4.49
N ARG A 31 6.63 -2.64 -3.88
CA ARG A 31 6.97 -1.96 -2.65
C ARG A 31 6.20 -2.59 -1.51
N TYR A 32 6.74 -2.47 -0.31
CA TYR A 32 6.13 -3.07 0.86
C TYR A 32 5.89 -2.02 1.93
N ILE A 33 4.69 -2.06 2.50
CA ILE A 33 4.35 -1.24 3.67
C ILE A 33 4.33 -2.18 4.86
N THR A 34 5.20 -1.95 5.82
CA THR A 34 5.38 -2.82 6.97
C THR A 34 4.98 -2.11 8.27
N GLY A 35 5.07 -2.81 9.37
CA GLY A 35 4.74 -2.22 10.67
C GLY A 35 3.27 -2.26 11.01
N LEU A 36 2.48 -3.04 10.26
CA LEU A 36 1.06 -3.21 10.51
C LEU A 36 0.86 -4.44 11.38
N THR A 37 -0.07 -4.37 12.31
CA THR A 37 -0.20 -5.40 13.34
C THR A 37 -1.39 -6.33 13.13
N ASP A 38 -2.45 -5.87 12.46
CA ASP A 38 -3.63 -6.68 12.22
C ASP A 38 -4.39 -6.16 11.00
N LYS A 39 -5.49 -6.85 10.69
CA LYS A 39 -6.30 -6.49 9.53
C LYS A 39 -6.96 -5.13 9.71
N ALA A 40 -7.37 -4.79 10.92
CA ALA A 40 -7.97 -3.48 11.17
C ALA A 40 -6.96 -2.37 10.89
N ASP A 41 -5.70 -2.59 11.21
CA ASP A 41 -4.63 -1.65 10.92
C ASP A 41 -4.44 -1.50 9.40
N ILE A 42 -4.53 -2.61 8.67
CA ILE A 42 -4.48 -2.61 7.22
C ILE A 42 -5.62 -1.76 6.64
N ASP A 43 -6.85 -2.02 7.09
CA ASP A 43 -8.01 -1.29 6.60
C ASP A 43 -7.91 0.20 6.90
N ASP A 44 -7.44 0.54 8.09
CA ASP A 44 -7.23 1.93 8.46
C ASP A 44 -6.19 2.61 7.58
N TRP A 45 -5.10 1.91 7.30
CA TRP A 45 -4.06 2.44 6.43
C TRP A 45 -4.59 2.68 5.01
N LEU A 46 -5.34 1.72 4.47
CA LEU A 46 -5.85 1.80 3.10
C LEU A 46 -6.93 2.86 2.94
N SER A 47 -7.74 3.09 3.96
CA SER A 47 -8.85 4.05 3.88
C SER A 47 -8.49 5.44 4.38
N GLY A 48 -7.35 5.60 5.03
CA GLY A 48 -6.97 6.86 5.64
C GLY A 48 -5.98 7.66 4.81
N SER A 49 -5.55 8.77 5.38
CA SER A 49 -4.60 9.68 4.73
C SER A 49 -3.20 9.09 4.64
N ARG A 50 -2.90 8.03 5.40
CA ARG A 50 -1.58 7.40 5.35
C ARG A 50 -1.29 6.82 3.96
N LYS A 51 -2.30 6.27 3.31
CA LYS A 51 -2.13 5.76 1.94
C LYS A 51 -1.75 6.89 0.99
N ILE A 52 -2.45 8.00 1.08
CA ILE A 52 -2.19 9.17 0.22
C ILE A 52 -0.79 9.70 0.47
N ALA A 53 -0.40 9.84 1.74
CA ALA A 53 0.93 10.33 2.08
C ALA A 53 2.01 9.40 1.54
N TRP A 54 1.80 8.08 1.65
CA TRP A 54 2.74 7.12 1.12
C TRP A 54 2.88 7.23 -0.40
N LEU A 55 1.74 7.33 -1.10
CA LEU A 55 1.75 7.45 -2.55
C LEU A 55 2.52 8.69 -2.99
N ARG A 56 2.36 9.79 -2.28
CA ARG A 56 3.10 11.01 -2.58
C ARG A 56 4.60 10.84 -2.34
N SER A 57 4.96 10.17 -1.26
CA SER A 57 6.37 9.96 -0.94
C SER A 57 7.05 9.08 -1.97
N GLN A 58 6.31 8.20 -2.62
CA GLN A 58 6.85 7.33 -3.67
C GLN A 58 6.79 7.98 -5.06
N GLY A 59 6.16 9.12 -5.18
CA GLY A 59 6.00 9.79 -6.46
C GLY A 59 4.88 9.23 -7.32
N TYR A 60 4.00 8.43 -6.76
CA TYR A 60 2.90 7.80 -7.51
C TYR A 60 1.63 8.66 -7.53
N ALA A 61 1.56 9.68 -6.71
CA ALA A 61 0.43 10.61 -6.68
C ALA A 61 0.94 12.04 -6.71
N LYS A 62 0.10 12.91 -7.24
CA LYS A 62 0.45 14.33 -7.33
C LYS A 62 -0.30 15.15 -6.31
#